data_99cb4b1013fca565bc5e1487001976c9
#
_entry.id   99cb4b1013fca565bc5e1487001976c9
#
_cell.length_a   1.000
_cell.length_b   1.000
_cell.length_c   1.000
_cell.angle_alpha   90.00
_cell.angle_beta   90.00
_cell.angle_gamma   90.00
#
_symmetry.space_group_name_H-M   'P 1'
#
loop_
_entity.id
_entity.type
_entity.pdbx_description
1 polymer ?
#
loop_
_entity_poly.entity_id
_entity_poly.type
_entity_poly.pdbx_seq_one_letter_code
_entity_poly.pdbx_strand_id
1 'polypeptide(L)'
;MRGSLLAGGLTLLVAGFLSACASTPGSAPQQRIAMEPTSYNEIAGWAGDRHAEALAAFRRSCPKLTAGPDVRIATDGGEKTITPGEWARICEAAAAVKPGDARGSRAFFETNFRPLIVQAPGKFTGYFEPDLRGSKVPSRLFTVPVYRKPPDLTDQPYYTRSEIEAGALKGKGLEIAYVQDPVGLFEVQVQGSGRVQLAEGGTMTLGFDGSNNRPYTAIGAVLVEMGVMKKEEATWPAIRDWLKRNPQQARDVMRKNER
;
A
#
# COMPACT_ATOMS: atom_id res chain seq x y z
N MET A 1 53.91 -21.12 -75.20
CA MET A 1 55.08 -20.57 -74.47
C MET A 1 54.62 -20.11 -73.08
N ARG A 2 55.22 -20.72 -72.02
CA ARG A 2 55.36 -20.26 -70.65
C ARG A 2 54.15 -19.53 -70.06
N GLY A 3 53.42 -19.96 -69.07
CA GLY A 3 53.90 -20.57 -67.85
C GLY A 3 53.91 -19.58 -66.71
N SER A 4 52.99 -19.64 -65.81
CA SER A 4 53.23 -19.30 -64.37
C SER A 4 52.01 -19.62 -63.55
N LEU A 5 52.24 -20.57 -62.66
CA LEU A 5 51.41 -20.89 -61.51
C LEU A 5 51.57 -19.77 -60.47
N LEU A 6 50.48 -19.30 -59.93
CA LEU A 6 50.48 -18.56 -58.67
C LEU A 6 49.54 -19.21 -57.69
N ALA A 7 50.08 -19.78 -56.66
CA ALA A 7 49.41 -20.36 -55.51
C ALA A 7 48.73 -19.23 -54.69
N GLY A 8 47.40 -19.32 -54.53
CA GLY A 8 46.66 -18.47 -53.64
C GLY A 8 46.40 -19.19 -52.33
N GLY A 9 47.01 -18.70 -51.24
CA GLY A 9 46.83 -19.24 -49.90
C GLY A 9 45.43 -19.03 -49.34
N LEU A 10 44.85 -20.10 -48.86
CA LEU A 10 43.57 -20.14 -48.18
C LEU A 10 43.76 -19.70 -46.74
N THR A 11 43.41 -18.45 -46.41
CA THR A 11 43.43 -17.92 -45.04
C THR A 11 42.16 -18.33 -44.35
N LEU A 12 42.23 -19.32 -43.44
CA LEU A 12 41.13 -19.67 -42.51
C LEU A 12 40.95 -18.54 -41.47
N LEU A 13 39.88 -17.79 -41.59
CA LEU A 13 39.40 -16.91 -40.53
C LEU A 13 38.64 -17.76 -39.50
N VAL A 14 39.28 -18.01 -38.38
CA VAL A 14 38.62 -18.58 -37.20
C VAL A 14 37.82 -17.46 -36.52
N ALA A 15 36.49 -17.43 -36.73
CA ALA A 15 35.59 -16.58 -36.01
C ALA A 15 35.39 -17.16 -34.58
N GLY A 16 36.10 -16.59 -33.62
CA GLY A 16 35.87 -16.89 -32.21
C GLY A 16 34.50 -16.36 -31.76
N PHE A 17 33.57 -17.25 -31.51
CA PHE A 17 32.30 -16.91 -30.80
C PHE A 17 32.64 -16.62 -29.32
N LEU A 18 32.70 -15.36 -28.96
CA LEU A 18 32.64 -14.92 -27.57
C LEU A 18 31.18 -15.09 -27.09
N SER A 19 30.88 -16.23 -26.48
CA SER A 19 29.67 -16.40 -25.69
C SER A 19 29.74 -15.49 -24.48
N ALA A 20 29.18 -14.29 -24.60
CA ALA A 20 28.88 -13.47 -23.45
C ALA A 20 27.78 -14.15 -22.64
N CYS A 21 28.14 -14.83 -21.56
CA CYS A 21 27.20 -15.22 -20.53
C CYS A 21 26.54 -13.96 -19.97
N ALA A 22 25.40 -13.57 -20.49
CA ALA A 22 24.52 -12.60 -19.86
C ALA A 22 24.05 -13.20 -18.54
N SER A 23 24.72 -12.83 -17.45
CA SER A 23 24.24 -13.09 -16.08
C SER A 23 22.95 -12.30 -15.92
N THR A 24 21.82 -12.95 -16.04
CA THR A 24 20.53 -12.41 -15.54
C THR A 24 20.75 -11.99 -14.10
N PRO A 25 20.39 -10.77 -13.69
CA PRO A 25 20.44 -10.40 -12.28
C PRO A 25 19.50 -11.37 -11.55
N GLY A 26 20.10 -12.35 -10.88
CA GLY A 26 19.36 -13.25 -10.02
C GLY A 26 18.66 -12.42 -8.97
N SER A 27 17.33 -12.54 -8.88
CA SER A 27 16.58 -12.05 -7.74
C SER A 27 17.30 -12.54 -6.49
N ALA A 28 17.69 -11.61 -5.61
CA ALA A 28 18.31 -11.96 -4.35
C ALA A 28 17.43 -13.03 -3.68
N PRO A 29 18.00 -14.11 -3.13
CA PRO A 29 17.21 -15.16 -2.50
C PRO A 29 16.35 -14.51 -1.43
N GLN A 30 15.04 -14.62 -1.57
CA GLN A 30 14.10 -14.20 -0.54
C GLN A 30 14.47 -14.98 0.71
N GLN A 31 15.06 -14.29 1.66
CA GLN A 31 15.47 -14.88 2.94
C GLN A 31 14.18 -15.39 3.60
N ARG A 32 14.03 -16.72 3.66
CA ARG A 32 12.89 -17.32 4.34
C ARG A 32 12.99 -16.92 5.80
N ILE A 33 11.99 -16.17 6.27
CA ILE A 33 11.90 -15.78 7.66
C ILE A 33 11.62 -17.06 8.45
N ALA A 34 12.52 -17.44 9.35
CA ALA A 34 12.32 -18.58 10.23
C ALA A 34 11.22 -18.24 11.24
N MET A 35 10.29 -19.18 11.40
CA MET A 35 9.21 -19.09 12.38
C MET A 35 9.27 -20.30 13.30
N GLU A 36 9.22 -20.07 14.59
CA GLU A 36 9.30 -21.13 15.62
C GLU A 36 8.02 -21.14 16.45
N PRO A 37 7.41 -22.32 16.70
CA PRO A 37 6.28 -22.42 17.62
C PRO A 37 6.66 -21.92 19.00
N THR A 38 5.72 -21.23 19.62
CA THR A 38 5.84 -20.82 21.03
C THR A 38 4.52 -21.05 21.75
N SER A 39 4.50 -20.86 23.05
CA SER A 39 3.28 -20.92 23.85
C SER A 39 2.81 -19.51 24.22
N TYR A 40 1.52 -19.36 24.46
CA TYR A 40 0.97 -18.08 24.90
C TYR A 40 1.55 -17.62 26.26
N ASN A 41 2.01 -18.55 27.10
CA ASN A 41 2.64 -18.23 28.40
C ASN A 41 4.03 -17.58 28.23
N GLU A 42 4.68 -17.80 27.09
CA GLU A 42 5.99 -17.23 26.76
C GLU A 42 5.89 -15.85 26.12
N ILE A 43 4.68 -15.42 25.72
CA ILE A 43 4.45 -14.10 25.15
C ILE A 43 4.34 -13.07 26.28
N ALA A 44 5.33 -12.18 26.38
CA ALA A 44 5.33 -11.14 27.39
C ALA A 44 4.06 -10.26 27.28
N GLY A 45 3.38 -10.09 28.41
CA GLY A 45 2.17 -9.27 28.48
C GLY A 45 0.88 -9.95 28.03
N TRP A 46 0.91 -11.15 27.43
CA TRP A 46 -0.28 -11.84 26.91
C TRP A 46 -1.40 -11.95 27.95
N ALA A 47 -1.06 -12.38 29.16
CA ALA A 47 -2.06 -12.61 30.21
C ALA A 47 -2.85 -11.36 30.62
N GLY A 48 -2.24 -10.17 30.47
CA GLY A 48 -2.84 -8.87 30.83
C GLY A 48 -3.30 -8.04 29.63
N ASP A 49 -3.27 -8.60 28.41
CA ASP A 49 -3.62 -7.85 27.20
C ASP A 49 -5.15 -7.65 27.07
N ARG A 50 -5.55 -6.70 26.23
CA ARG A 50 -6.94 -6.30 26.00
C ARG A 50 -7.63 -7.20 24.97
N HIS A 51 -7.69 -8.50 25.22
CA HIS A 51 -8.21 -9.50 24.29
C HIS A 51 -9.63 -9.22 23.79
N ALA A 52 -10.50 -8.60 24.62
CA ALA A 52 -11.86 -8.25 24.20
C ALA A 52 -11.88 -7.18 23.09
N GLU A 53 -10.96 -6.23 23.12
CA GLU A 53 -10.82 -5.22 22.05
C GLU A 53 -10.26 -5.86 20.77
N ALA A 54 -9.27 -6.74 20.90
CA ALA A 54 -8.71 -7.50 19.80
C ALA A 54 -9.78 -8.39 19.14
N LEU A 55 -10.61 -9.07 19.91
CA LEU A 55 -11.71 -9.89 19.40
C LEU A 55 -12.76 -9.04 18.67
N ALA A 56 -13.09 -7.86 19.21
CA ALA A 56 -13.99 -6.93 18.52
C ALA A 56 -13.44 -6.47 17.16
N ALA A 57 -12.12 -6.26 17.06
CA ALA A 57 -11.45 -5.95 15.79
C ALA A 57 -11.46 -7.15 14.83
N PHE A 58 -11.15 -8.35 15.33
CA PHE A 58 -11.19 -9.59 14.55
C PHE A 58 -12.58 -9.83 13.93
N ARG A 59 -13.66 -9.67 14.70
CA ARG A 59 -15.05 -9.82 14.22
C ARG A 59 -15.36 -8.90 13.03
N ARG A 60 -14.83 -7.68 13.01
CA ARG A 60 -15.02 -6.75 11.87
C ARG A 60 -14.37 -7.26 10.58
N SER A 61 -13.37 -8.13 10.67
CA SER A 61 -12.72 -8.74 9.52
C SER A 61 -13.49 -9.93 8.96
N CYS A 62 -14.37 -10.55 9.74
CA CYS A 62 -15.09 -11.78 9.38
C CYS A 62 -15.86 -11.69 8.06
N PRO A 63 -16.61 -10.61 7.74
CA PRO A 63 -17.30 -10.51 6.45
C PRO A 63 -16.36 -10.61 5.25
N LYS A 64 -15.13 -10.08 5.35
CA LYS A 64 -14.12 -10.18 4.29
C LYS A 64 -13.44 -11.54 4.24
N LEU A 65 -13.17 -12.14 5.40
CA LEU A 65 -12.52 -13.45 5.50
C LEU A 65 -13.41 -14.57 4.97
N THR A 66 -14.73 -14.48 5.21
CA THR A 66 -15.71 -15.51 4.80
C THR A 66 -16.20 -15.38 3.36
N ALA A 67 -16.10 -14.18 2.77
CA ALA A 67 -16.52 -13.92 1.39
C ALA A 67 -15.33 -13.73 0.42
N GLY A 68 -14.10 -13.71 0.92
CA GLY A 68 -12.88 -13.49 0.14
C GLY A 68 -12.33 -14.75 -0.53
N PRO A 69 -11.22 -14.63 -1.25
CA PRO A 69 -10.49 -15.77 -1.76
C PRO A 69 -9.77 -16.53 -0.64
N ASP A 70 -9.22 -17.69 -0.97
CA ASP A 70 -8.30 -18.41 -0.10
C ASP A 70 -7.15 -17.53 0.36
N VAL A 71 -6.82 -17.60 1.66
CA VAL A 71 -5.74 -16.82 2.26
C VAL A 71 -4.54 -17.72 2.54
N ARG A 72 -3.38 -17.38 2.02
CA ARG A 72 -2.13 -18.04 2.39
C ARG A 72 -1.52 -17.39 3.62
N ILE A 73 -1.23 -18.20 4.62
CA ILE A 73 -0.53 -17.77 5.83
C ILE A 73 0.80 -18.50 5.95
N ALA A 74 1.79 -17.82 6.48
CA ALA A 74 3.06 -18.45 6.84
C ALA A 74 2.89 -19.27 8.13
N THR A 75 3.56 -20.42 8.18
CA THR A 75 3.59 -21.30 9.34
C THR A 75 5.03 -21.78 9.61
N ASP A 76 5.24 -22.48 10.71
CA ASP A 76 6.51 -23.15 11.05
C ASP A 76 6.91 -24.25 10.04
N GLY A 77 5.92 -24.85 9.35
CA GLY A 77 6.13 -25.85 8.30
C GLY A 77 6.11 -25.30 6.88
N GLY A 78 6.06 -23.98 6.69
CA GLY A 78 5.94 -23.33 5.39
C GLY A 78 4.66 -22.49 5.23
N GLU A 79 3.99 -22.56 4.08
CA GLU A 79 2.72 -21.87 3.85
C GLU A 79 1.53 -22.82 4.04
N LYS A 80 0.48 -22.34 4.66
CA LYS A 80 -0.83 -22.99 4.74
C LYS A 80 -1.88 -22.12 4.07
N THR A 81 -2.71 -22.73 3.24
CA THR A 81 -3.91 -22.09 2.68
C THR A 81 -5.07 -22.25 3.65
N ILE A 82 -5.75 -21.17 3.96
CA ILE A 82 -6.98 -21.17 4.76
C ILE A 82 -8.12 -20.75 3.83
N THR A 83 -9.12 -21.60 3.76
CA THR A 83 -10.32 -21.38 2.93
C THR A 83 -11.33 -20.46 3.64
N PRO A 84 -12.25 -19.83 2.91
CA PRO A 84 -13.39 -19.10 3.51
C PRO A 84 -14.22 -19.94 4.46
N GLY A 85 -14.38 -21.25 4.19
CA GLY A 85 -15.09 -22.17 5.08
C GLY A 85 -14.38 -22.43 6.40
N GLU A 86 -13.04 -22.48 6.42
CA GLU A 86 -12.26 -22.55 7.66
C GLU A 86 -12.39 -21.25 8.46
N TRP A 87 -12.35 -20.08 7.77
CA TRP A 87 -12.60 -18.80 8.41
C TRP A 87 -14.02 -18.67 8.99
N ALA A 88 -15.03 -19.23 8.31
CA ALA A 88 -16.41 -19.21 8.79
C ALA A 88 -16.52 -19.86 10.17
N ARG A 89 -15.91 -21.03 10.37
CA ARG A 89 -15.90 -21.72 11.68
C ARG A 89 -15.23 -20.89 12.77
N ILE A 90 -14.09 -20.25 12.46
CA ILE A 90 -13.39 -19.38 13.41
C ILE A 90 -14.23 -18.14 13.72
N CYS A 91 -14.91 -17.57 12.73
CA CYS A 91 -15.78 -16.40 12.89
C CYS A 91 -17.06 -16.73 13.70
N GLU A 92 -17.62 -17.93 13.55
CA GLU A 92 -18.72 -18.43 14.39
C GLU A 92 -18.27 -18.55 15.84
N ALA A 93 -17.11 -19.16 16.10
CA ALA A 93 -16.54 -19.22 17.44
C ALA A 93 -16.27 -17.82 18.02
N ALA A 94 -15.79 -16.89 17.22
CA ALA A 94 -15.63 -15.50 17.64
C ALA A 94 -16.96 -14.85 18.00
N ALA A 95 -18.02 -15.07 17.22
CA ALA A 95 -19.34 -14.51 17.45
C ALA A 95 -20.00 -15.05 18.74
N ALA A 96 -19.69 -16.28 19.13
CA ALA A 96 -20.22 -16.91 20.34
C ALA A 96 -19.70 -16.30 21.65
N VAL A 97 -18.56 -15.63 21.66
CA VAL A 97 -18.02 -14.97 22.85
C VAL A 97 -18.83 -13.69 23.15
N LYS A 98 -19.22 -13.47 24.38
CA LYS A 98 -19.97 -12.26 24.78
C LYS A 98 -19.10 -11.00 24.59
N PRO A 99 -19.69 -9.88 24.10
CA PRO A 99 -18.95 -8.61 24.03
C PRO A 99 -18.41 -8.20 25.42
N GLY A 100 -17.13 -7.78 25.44
CA GLY A 100 -16.48 -7.37 26.69
C GLY A 100 -15.99 -8.53 27.59
N ASP A 101 -16.27 -9.78 27.27
CA ASP A 101 -15.76 -10.93 28.01
C ASP A 101 -14.27 -11.13 27.74
N ALA A 102 -13.41 -10.59 28.62
CA ALA A 102 -11.96 -10.69 28.49
C ALA A 102 -11.46 -12.13 28.56
N ARG A 103 -12.04 -12.96 29.47
CA ARG A 103 -11.64 -14.37 29.63
C ARG A 103 -12.03 -15.20 28.41
N GLY A 104 -13.28 -15.08 27.95
CA GLY A 104 -13.76 -15.77 26.76
C GLY A 104 -13.01 -15.32 25.49
N SER A 105 -12.68 -14.03 25.39
CA SER A 105 -11.88 -13.49 24.26
C SER A 105 -10.47 -14.06 24.25
N ARG A 106 -9.81 -14.15 25.40
CA ARG A 106 -8.51 -14.79 25.51
C ARG A 106 -8.58 -16.27 25.13
N ALA A 107 -9.53 -17.02 25.69
CA ALA A 107 -9.74 -18.43 25.38
C ALA A 107 -10.01 -18.66 23.90
N PHE A 108 -10.75 -17.76 23.24
CA PHE A 108 -10.98 -17.81 21.80
C PHE A 108 -9.66 -17.79 21.01
N PHE A 109 -8.75 -16.85 21.31
CA PHE A 109 -7.46 -16.79 20.62
C PHE A 109 -6.60 -18.01 20.91
N GLU A 110 -6.51 -18.43 22.18
CA GLU A 110 -5.70 -19.57 22.59
C GLU A 110 -6.19 -20.90 21.99
N THR A 111 -7.50 -21.01 21.70
CA THR A 111 -8.09 -22.23 21.12
C THR A 111 -7.98 -22.28 19.60
N ASN A 112 -8.12 -21.13 18.92
CA ASN A 112 -8.24 -21.10 17.46
C ASN A 112 -6.95 -20.73 16.75
N PHE A 113 -5.93 -20.23 17.45
CA PHE A 113 -4.66 -19.81 16.87
C PHE A 113 -3.48 -20.41 17.61
N ARG A 114 -2.37 -20.52 16.92
CA ARG A 114 -1.08 -20.93 17.48
C ARG A 114 -0.06 -19.81 17.27
N PRO A 115 0.59 -19.34 18.33
CA PRO A 115 1.59 -18.29 18.22
C PRO A 115 2.90 -18.82 17.62
N LEU A 116 3.55 -18.01 16.81
CA LEU A 116 4.86 -18.27 16.23
C LEU A 116 5.78 -17.08 16.52
N ILE A 117 7.01 -17.36 16.94
CA ILE A 117 8.07 -16.37 17.02
C ILE A 117 8.69 -16.21 15.62
N VAL A 118 8.75 -14.98 15.14
CA VAL A 118 9.41 -14.62 13.88
C VAL A 118 10.86 -14.25 14.17
N GLN A 119 11.79 -15.06 13.68
CA GLN A 119 13.23 -14.88 13.87
C GLN A 119 13.80 -13.89 12.86
N ALA A 120 13.29 -12.64 12.89
CA ALA A 120 13.77 -11.56 12.03
C ALA A 120 13.60 -10.21 12.72
N PRO A 121 14.49 -9.24 12.44
CA PRO A 121 14.28 -7.87 12.87
C PRO A 121 12.96 -7.35 12.31
N GLY A 122 12.06 -6.90 13.16
CA GLY A 122 10.81 -6.28 12.77
C GLY A 122 10.91 -4.76 12.79
N LYS A 123 10.17 -4.10 11.90
CA LYS A 123 9.97 -2.64 11.93
C LYS A 123 8.49 -2.36 12.17
N PHE A 124 8.20 -1.68 13.27
CA PHE A 124 6.86 -1.14 13.48
C PHE A 124 6.70 0.15 12.69
N THR A 125 5.62 0.25 11.93
CA THR A 125 5.22 1.48 11.24
C THR A 125 3.85 1.90 11.76
N GLY A 126 3.70 3.19 12.01
CA GLY A 126 2.42 3.78 12.38
C GLY A 126 1.78 4.47 11.17
N TYR A 127 0.48 4.33 11.04
CA TYR A 127 -0.33 5.08 10.09
C TYR A 127 -1.23 6.03 10.87
N PHE A 128 -1.41 7.22 10.36
CA PHE A 128 -2.37 8.17 10.91
C PHE A 128 -3.33 8.61 9.81
N GLU A 129 -4.53 8.97 10.20
CA GLU A 129 -5.51 9.54 9.27
C GLU A 129 -5.37 11.06 9.25
N PRO A 130 -5.02 11.67 8.11
CA PRO A 130 -4.97 13.12 8.00
C PRO A 130 -6.35 13.74 8.26
N ASP A 131 -6.36 14.84 9.02
CA ASP A 131 -7.55 15.67 9.23
C ASP A 131 -7.50 16.88 8.29
N LEU A 132 -8.53 17.04 7.48
CA LEU A 132 -8.69 18.15 6.55
C LEU A 132 -9.87 19.03 6.97
N ARG A 133 -9.82 20.31 6.61
CA ARG A 133 -10.99 21.20 6.66
C ARG A 133 -11.65 21.20 5.29
N GLY A 134 -12.97 21.07 5.26
CA GLY A 134 -13.72 21.01 4.01
C GLY A 134 -15.17 21.44 4.16
N SER A 135 -15.91 21.31 3.08
CA SER A 135 -17.33 21.60 2.95
C SER A 135 -17.94 20.69 1.90
N LYS A 136 -19.24 20.40 2.00
CA LYS A 136 -19.99 19.66 0.96
C LYS A 136 -20.23 20.50 -0.30
N VAL A 137 -20.08 21.82 -0.19
CA VAL A 137 -20.26 22.76 -1.29
C VAL A 137 -19.00 23.55 -1.55
N PRO A 138 -18.67 23.87 -2.82
CA PRO A 138 -17.51 24.68 -3.15
C PRO A 138 -17.66 26.12 -2.63
N SER A 139 -16.53 26.74 -2.26
CA SER A 139 -16.49 28.13 -1.84
C SER A 139 -15.12 28.74 -2.20
N ARG A 140 -14.90 30.02 -1.86
CA ARG A 140 -13.56 30.65 -2.03
C ARG A 140 -12.47 29.96 -1.20
N LEU A 141 -12.83 29.30 -0.09
CA LEU A 141 -11.91 28.60 0.81
C LEU A 141 -11.76 27.12 0.45
N PHE A 142 -12.85 26.48 0.07
CA PHE A 142 -12.90 25.05 -0.21
C PHE A 142 -13.01 24.86 -1.73
N THR A 143 -11.86 24.75 -2.39
CA THR A 143 -11.77 24.76 -3.87
C THR A 143 -11.34 23.42 -4.45
N VAL A 144 -10.73 22.53 -3.65
CA VAL A 144 -10.15 21.28 -4.13
C VAL A 144 -11.18 20.16 -3.98
N PRO A 145 -11.71 19.60 -5.09
CA PRO A 145 -12.74 18.57 -5.02
C PRO A 145 -12.20 17.23 -4.51
N VAL A 146 -13.00 16.56 -3.68
CA VAL A 146 -12.83 15.17 -3.28
C VAL A 146 -13.85 14.35 -4.07
N TYR A 147 -13.38 13.41 -4.87
CA TYR A 147 -14.24 12.60 -5.73
C TYR A 147 -14.53 11.24 -5.10
N ARG A 148 -15.75 10.73 -5.29
CA ARG A 148 -16.05 9.31 -5.16
C ARG A 148 -15.46 8.54 -6.33
N LYS A 149 -15.38 7.23 -6.23
CA LYS A 149 -14.98 6.35 -7.32
C LYS A 149 -15.90 6.58 -8.54
N PRO A 150 -15.33 6.90 -9.71
CA PRO A 150 -16.11 6.98 -10.94
C PRO A 150 -16.73 5.63 -11.29
N PRO A 151 -18.00 5.58 -11.75
CA PRO A 151 -18.66 4.33 -12.10
C PRO A 151 -18.06 3.65 -13.34
N ASP A 152 -17.34 4.40 -14.17
CA ASP A 152 -16.63 3.97 -15.37
C ASP A 152 -15.16 3.57 -15.08
N LEU A 153 -14.73 3.56 -13.81
CA LEU A 153 -13.41 3.11 -13.41
C LEU A 153 -13.35 1.57 -13.44
N THR A 154 -12.51 1.04 -14.31
CA THR A 154 -12.24 -0.41 -14.47
C THR A 154 -10.83 -0.75 -14.03
N ASP A 155 -10.35 -1.97 -14.34
CA ASP A 155 -8.96 -2.38 -14.12
C ASP A 155 -7.96 -1.80 -15.16
N GLN A 156 -8.46 -1.05 -16.15
CA GLN A 156 -7.64 -0.37 -17.14
C GLN A 156 -7.13 0.98 -16.61
N PRO A 157 -5.99 1.49 -17.13
CA PRO A 157 -5.51 2.82 -16.79
C PRO A 157 -6.57 3.89 -17.07
N TYR A 158 -6.88 4.70 -16.05
CA TYR A 158 -7.82 5.80 -16.12
C TYR A 158 -7.10 7.16 -16.28
N TYR A 159 -7.80 8.28 -16.10
CA TYR A 159 -7.18 9.60 -16.12
C TYR A 159 -6.04 9.70 -15.11
N THR A 160 -4.96 10.36 -15.52
CA THR A 160 -3.85 10.71 -14.63
C THR A 160 -4.30 11.74 -13.59
N ARG A 161 -3.54 11.87 -12.50
CA ARG A 161 -3.74 12.95 -11.51
C ARG A 161 -3.81 14.32 -12.20
N SER A 162 -2.90 14.60 -13.14
CA SER A 162 -2.85 15.87 -13.85
C SER A 162 -4.12 16.16 -14.64
N GLU A 163 -4.68 15.15 -15.32
CA GLU A 163 -5.92 15.28 -16.09
C GLU A 163 -7.13 15.47 -15.14
N ILE A 164 -7.17 14.74 -14.02
CA ILE A 164 -8.23 14.89 -13.00
C ILE A 164 -8.19 16.31 -12.42
N GLU A 165 -7.02 16.82 -12.05
CA GLU A 165 -6.85 18.16 -11.53
C GLU A 165 -7.13 19.24 -12.60
N ALA A 166 -6.95 18.93 -13.88
CA ALA A 166 -7.33 19.79 -15.00
C ALA A 166 -8.86 19.77 -15.28
N GLY A 167 -9.60 18.87 -14.63
CA GLY A 167 -11.07 18.86 -14.70
C GLY A 167 -11.68 17.69 -15.47
N ALA A 168 -10.94 16.60 -15.76
CA ALA A 168 -11.49 15.43 -16.46
C ALA A 168 -12.73 14.81 -15.80
N LEU A 169 -12.92 15.04 -14.48
CA LEU A 169 -14.09 14.58 -13.73
C LEU A 169 -15.12 15.68 -13.45
N LYS A 170 -14.83 16.93 -13.82
CA LYS A 170 -15.73 18.06 -13.57
C LYS A 170 -17.07 17.88 -14.27
N GLY A 171 -18.15 18.15 -13.54
CA GLY A 171 -19.52 18.07 -14.09
C GLY A 171 -20.08 16.65 -14.16
N LYS A 172 -19.35 15.64 -13.70
CA LYS A 172 -19.85 14.26 -13.65
C LYS A 172 -20.65 13.94 -12.36
N GLY A 173 -20.81 14.91 -11.44
CA GLY A 173 -21.54 14.72 -10.18
C GLY A 173 -20.83 13.75 -9.21
N LEU A 174 -19.50 13.70 -9.26
CA LEU A 174 -18.68 12.78 -8.46
C LEU A 174 -18.11 13.44 -7.20
N GLU A 175 -18.25 14.74 -7.06
CA GLU A 175 -17.75 15.50 -5.92
C GLU A 175 -18.55 15.16 -4.65
N ILE A 176 -17.86 14.72 -3.60
CA ILE A 176 -18.48 14.40 -2.28
C ILE A 176 -18.16 15.46 -1.23
N ALA A 177 -17.09 16.19 -1.42
CA ALA A 177 -16.67 17.32 -0.59
C ALA A 177 -15.68 18.18 -1.38
N TYR A 178 -15.37 19.35 -0.81
CA TYR A 178 -14.29 20.23 -1.26
C TYR A 178 -13.42 20.57 -0.07
N VAL A 179 -12.10 20.51 -0.23
CA VAL A 179 -11.14 20.81 0.84
C VAL A 179 -10.32 22.04 0.53
N GLN A 180 -9.68 22.58 1.57
CA GLN A 180 -8.84 23.77 1.47
C GLN A 180 -7.40 23.42 1.04
N ASP A 181 -6.87 22.28 1.52
CA ASP A 181 -5.46 21.91 1.43
C ASP A 181 -5.24 20.83 0.36
N PRO A 182 -4.68 21.17 -0.81
CA PRO A 182 -4.38 20.18 -1.85
C PRO A 182 -3.25 19.21 -1.43
N VAL A 183 -2.30 19.65 -0.60
CA VAL A 183 -1.22 18.79 -0.10
C VAL A 183 -1.78 17.78 0.89
N GLY A 184 -2.67 18.22 1.77
CA GLY A 184 -3.36 17.32 2.70
C GLY A 184 -4.26 16.32 1.96
N LEU A 185 -4.97 16.73 0.89
CA LEU A 185 -5.74 15.80 0.06
C LEU A 185 -4.84 14.78 -0.64
N PHE A 186 -3.70 15.21 -1.16
CA PHE A 186 -2.70 14.29 -1.72
C PHE A 186 -2.24 13.26 -0.68
N GLU A 187 -2.00 13.69 0.56
CA GLU A 187 -1.65 12.80 1.67
C GLU A 187 -2.76 11.77 1.94
N VAL A 188 -4.02 12.18 2.04
CA VAL A 188 -5.17 11.27 2.18
C VAL A 188 -5.21 10.23 1.07
N GLN A 189 -4.99 10.65 -0.18
CA GLN A 189 -4.99 9.76 -1.34
C GLN A 189 -3.83 8.74 -1.33
N VAL A 190 -2.66 9.14 -0.82
CA VAL A 190 -1.50 8.24 -0.67
C VAL A 190 -1.71 7.28 0.51
N GLN A 191 -2.24 7.77 1.63
CA GLN A 191 -2.52 6.96 2.83
C GLN A 191 -3.72 6.02 2.65
N GLY A 192 -4.68 6.39 1.81
CA GLY A 192 -5.90 5.62 1.54
C GLY A 192 -7.05 5.89 2.49
N SER A 193 -6.87 6.70 3.53
CA SER A 193 -7.94 7.16 4.42
C SER A 193 -7.65 8.54 5.00
N GLY A 194 -8.70 9.20 5.50
CA GLY A 194 -8.60 10.50 6.13
C GLY A 194 -9.95 11.00 6.63
N ARG A 195 -9.94 12.14 7.29
CA ARG A 195 -11.16 12.78 7.81
C ARG A 195 -11.27 14.20 7.28
N VAL A 196 -12.51 14.62 6.99
CA VAL A 196 -12.83 15.99 6.62
C VAL A 196 -13.75 16.58 7.67
N GLN A 197 -13.25 17.58 8.38
CA GLN A 197 -14.06 18.40 9.30
C GLN A 197 -14.88 19.37 8.46
N LEU A 198 -16.19 19.15 8.40
CA LEU A 198 -17.08 19.92 7.55
C LEU A 198 -17.43 21.26 8.15
N ALA A 199 -17.40 22.32 7.34
CA ALA A 199 -17.82 23.65 7.75
C ALA A 199 -19.29 23.70 8.19
N GLU A 200 -20.12 22.83 7.64
CA GLU A 200 -21.54 22.64 7.98
C GLU A 200 -21.73 21.87 9.30
N GLY A 201 -20.66 21.41 9.90
CA GLY A 201 -20.66 20.58 11.10
C GLY A 201 -20.48 19.10 10.82
N GLY A 202 -19.94 18.40 11.80
CA GLY A 202 -19.67 16.98 11.74
C GLY A 202 -18.37 16.64 10.98
N THR A 203 -18.09 15.35 10.92
CA THR A 203 -16.88 14.80 10.30
C THR A 203 -17.27 13.79 9.23
N MET A 204 -16.70 13.93 8.03
CA MET A 204 -16.79 12.94 6.95
C MET A 204 -15.53 12.09 6.98
N THR A 205 -15.66 10.77 7.11
CA THR A 205 -14.55 9.84 6.97
C THR A 205 -14.40 9.42 5.49
N LEU A 206 -13.19 9.52 4.99
CA LEU A 206 -12.82 9.07 3.65
C LEU A 206 -12.10 7.74 3.75
N GLY A 207 -12.47 6.79 2.90
CA GLY A 207 -11.82 5.49 2.76
C GLY A 207 -11.43 5.21 1.31
N PHE A 208 -10.48 4.31 1.10
CA PHE A 208 -10.07 3.88 -0.23
C PHE A 208 -11.21 3.10 -0.91
N ASP A 209 -11.55 3.52 -2.12
CA ASP A 209 -12.61 2.88 -2.94
C ASP A 209 -12.11 2.46 -4.33
N GLY A 210 -10.90 2.85 -4.70
CA GLY A 210 -10.28 2.47 -5.96
C GLY A 210 -9.11 3.38 -6.33
N SER A 211 -8.36 2.97 -7.33
CA SER A 211 -7.23 3.71 -7.88
C SER A 211 -7.40 3.87 -9.39
N ASN A 212 -6.78 4.89 -9.97
CA ASN A 212 -6.80 5.12 -11.42
C ASN A 212 -5.90 4.16 -12.22
N ASN A 213 -5.32 3.15 -11.59
CA ASN A 213 -4.44 2.14 -12.19
C ASN A 213 -3.22 2.70 -12.95
N ARG A 214 -2.80 3.91 -12.58
CA ARG A 214 -1.56 4.51 -13.07
C ARG A 214 -0.38 4.13 -12.19
N PRO A 215 0.85 4.18 -12.71
CA PRO A 215 2.05 3.93 -11.91
C PRO A 215 2.13 4.87 -10.70
N TYR A 216 2.59 4.32 -9.58
CA TYR A 216 2.88 5.11 -8.40
C TYR A 216 4.31 5.64 -8.46
N THR A 217 4.47 6.95 -8.30
CA THR A 217 5.76 7.60 -8.15
C THR A 217 5.86 8.23 -6.77
N ALA A 218 6.83 7.80 -5.97
CA ALA A 218 7.09 8.37 -4.66
C ALA A 218 7.65 9.80 -4.81
N ILE A 219 6.87 10.82 -4.42
CA ILE A 219 7.29 12.23 -4.58
C ILE A 219 8.53 12.58 -3.74
N GLY A 220 8.82 11.83 -2.67
CA GLY A 220 10.09 11.97 -1.95
C GLY A 220 11.29 11.64 -2.82
N ALA A 221 11.20 10.61 -3.69
CA ALA A 221 12.24 10.29 -4.66
C ALA A 221 12.41 11.41 -5.70
N VAL A 222 11.30 12.01 -6.15
CA VAL A 222 11.33 13.17 -7.05
C VAL A 222 12.08 14.35 -6.43
N LEU A 223 11.81 14.66 -5.16
CA LEU A 223 12.49 15.76 -4.45
C LEU A 223 13.99 15.48 -4.23
N VAL A 224 14.35 14.21 -4.04
CA VAL A 224 15.76 13.80 -3.95
C VAL A 224 16.46 13.96 -5.31
N GLU A 225 15.82 13.52 -6.39
CA GLU A 225 16.32 13.67 -7.77
C GLU A 225 16.47 15.15 -8.18
N MET A 226 15.58 16.01 -7.73
CA MET A 226 15.67 17.46 -7.91
C MET A 226 16.78 18.12 -7.06
N GLY A 227 17.46 17.36 -6.20
CA GLY A 227 18.49 17.89 -5.28
C GLY A 227 17.96 18.75 -4.15
N VAL A 228 16.65 18.68 -3.89
CA VAL A 228 15.95 19.52 -2.89
C VAL A 228 16.16 18.98 -1.47
N MET A 229 16.30 17.68 -1.32
CA MET A 229 16.55 17.01 -0.04
C MET A 229 17.39 15.75 -0.23
N LYS A 230 18.04 15.29 0.82
CA LYS A 230 18.75 14.01 0.83
C LYS A 230 17.78 12.86 1.05
N LYS A 231 18.14 11.65 0.62
CA LYS A 231 17.30 10.45 0.76
C LYS A 231 16.92 10.16 2.22
N GLU A 232 17.86 10.36 3.13
CA GLU A 232 17.69 10.13 4.57
C GLU A 232 16.75 11.16 5.22
N GLU A 233 16.61 12.34 4.60
CA GLU A 233 15.77 13.44 5.04
C GLU A 233 14.37 13.39 4.46
N ALA A 234 14.11 12.56 3.44
CA ALA A 234 12.86 12.47 2.70
C ALA A 234 11.77 11.75 3.52
N THR A 235 11.51 12.25 4.72
CA THR A 235 10.39 11.84 5.57
C THR A 235 9.11 12.58 5.17
N TRP A 236 7.94 12.00 5.46
CA TRP A 236 6.68 12.66 5.09
C TRP A 236 6.51 14.06 5.72
N PRO A 237 6.83 14.31 6.98
CA PRO A 237 6.81 15.66 7.53
C PRO A 237 7.67 16.65 6.73
N ALA A 238 8.90 16.28 6.38
CA ALA A 238 9.80 17.14 5.61
C ALA A 238 9.29 17.40 4.18
N ILE A 239 8.76 16.38 3.52
CA ILE A 239 8.13 16.49 2.19
C ILE A 239 6.94 17.43 2.25
N ARG A 240 6.03 17.23 3.20
CA ARG A 240 4.84 18.08 3.39
C ARG A 240 5.21 19.54 3.66
N ASP A 241 6.20 19.77 4.52
CA ASP A 241 6.66 21.12 4.85
C ASP A 241 7.30 21.81 3.63
N TRP A 242 8.02 21.05 2.79
CA TRP A 242 8.56 21.59 1.55
C TRP A 242 7.44 21.95 0.56
N LEU A 243 6.47 21.05 0.34
CA LEU A 243 5.33 21.31 -0.54
C LEU A 243 4.55 22.55 -0.12
N LYS A 244 4.32 22.73 1.19
CA LYS A 244 3.60 23.91 1.72
C LYS A 244 4.40 25.22 1.57
N ARG A 245 5.72 25.15 1.68
CA ARG A 245 6.57 26.34 1.48
C ARG A 245 6.81 26.69 0.02
N ASN A 246 6.59 25.75 -0.90
CA ASN A 246 6.86 25.92 -2.33
C ASN A 246 5.59 25.63 -3.18
N PRO A 247 4.48 26.37 -2.97
CA PRO A 247 3.17 26.03 -3.57
C PRO A 247 3.16 26.03 -5.11
N GLN A 248 4.03 26.82 -5.75
CA GLN A 248 4.16 26.84 -7.20
C GLN A 248 4.72 25.52 -7.75
N GLN A 249 5.75 24.98 -7.10
CA GLN A 249 6.40 23.73 -7.50
C GLN A 249 5.67 22.50 -6.96
N ALA A 250 4.95 22.63 -5.83
CA ALA A 250 4.26 21.54 -5.16
C ALA A 250 3.30 20.79 -6.09
N ARG A 251 2.54 21.56 -6.91
CA ARG A 251 1.60 20.96 -7.87
C ARG A 251 2.33 20.11 -8.90
N ASP A 252 3.41 20.58 -9.46
CA ASP A 252 4.17 19.85 -10.47
C ASP A 252 4.84 18.59 -9.88
N VAL A 253 5.36 18.70 -8.65
CA VAL A 253 5.94 17.56 -7.93
C VAL A 253 4.86 16.49 -7.61
N MET A 254 3.70 16.90 -7.09
CA MET A 254 2.61 15.96 -6.81
C MET A 254 2.08 15.27 -8.07
N ARG A 255 2.05 15.97 -9.22
CA ARG A 255 1.62 15.43 -10.52
C ARG A 255 2.60 14.42 -11.12
N LYS A 256 3.86 14.34 -10.65
CA LYS A 256 4.78 13.26 -11.02
C LYS A 256 4.29 11.91 -10.52
N ASN A 257 3.49 11.88 -9.48
CA ASN A 257 2.71 10.69 -9.12
C ASN A 257 1.39 10.72 -9.91
N GLU A 258 1.32 9.97 -10.97
CA GLU A 258 0.13 9.90 -11.84
C GLU A 258 -1.08 9.22 -11.19
N ARG A 259 -0.84 8.44 -10.10
CA ARG A 259 -1.86 7.75 -9.33
C ARG A 259 -2.65 8.67 -8.43
#